data_8808eedc86a14464db61cc109ff64208
#
_entry.id   8808eedc86a14464db61cc109ff64208
#
_cell.length_a   1.000
_cell.length_b   1.000
_cell.length_c   1.000
_cell.angle_alpha   90.00
_cell.angle_beta   90.00
_cell.angle_gamma   90.00
#
_symmetry.space_group_name_H-M   'P 1'
#
loop_
_entity.id
_entity.type
_entity.pdbx_description
1 polymer ?
#
loop_
_entity_poly.entity_id
_entity_poly.type
_entity_poly.pdbx_seq_one_letter_code
_entity_poly.pdbx_strand_id
1 'polypeptide(L)'
;EISCSLVGSEMCIRDSDDRDFEFAKKFNIPIIQVIAKDGKEIENMTEAYTEAKGIMINSGDWNGMESSVLKKEAPEMIEKMGFGKKTTNYKLRDWVFSRQRYWGEPIPIVHCPDCGAVPVPEEELPLLLPEVESYQPTGTGESPLADITEWVNTTCPCCGKPAKRETNTMPQWAGSSWYFLRYVDNKNKDELVSREKADKYLPVDMYIGGVEHAVLHLLYSRFYTKFLYDIGVIDFDEPFTKLFNQGMITGKNGIKMSKSKGNVVSPDDLVRDYGCDSLRLYELFVGPPELDSEWDDRGIDGVYRFITRFWNLVMSQKDADVAETKELVKIRHKLVYDITQRLESFSLNTVISGFMEYNNKLIDISKKGGVDKKTLETYVLLLAPFAPHIAEE
;
A
#
# COMPACT_ATOMS: atom_id res chain seq x y z
N GLU A 1 7.00 -13.81 -25.51
CA GLU A 1 7.39 -12.53 -26.15
C GLU A 1 8.89 -12.57 -26.37
N ILE A 2 9.31 -12.73 -27.64
CA ILE A 2 10.70 -12.43 -28.01
C ILE A 2 10.73 -10.90 -28.08
N SER A 3 11.05 -10.28 -26.96
CA SER A 3 11.35 -8.85 -26.92
C SER A 3 12.72 -8.67 -27.55
N CYS A 4 12.75 -8.39 -28.83
CA CYS A 4 13.95 -7.88 -29.49
C CYS A 4 14.09 -6.41 -29.15
N SER A 5 14.66 -6.09 -28.00
CA SER A 5 15.11 -4.74 -27.69
C SER A 5 16.51 -4.53 -28.25
N LEU A 6 16.61 -4.38 -29.56
CA LEU A 6 17.81 -3.89 -30.22
C LEU A 6 17.46 -2.59 -30.96
N VAL A 7 17.25 -1.55 -30.19
CA VAL A 7 17.18 -0.20 -30.70
C VAL A 7 18.58 0.14 -31.25
N GLY A 8 18.69 0.20 -32.58
CA GLY A 8 19.83 0.78 -33.29
C GLY A 8 20.67 -0.16 -34.13
N SER A 9 20.40 -1.44 -34.26
CA SER A 9 21.17 -2.36 -35.11
C SER A 9 20.38 -3.18 -36.13
N GLU A 10 19.07 -3.04 -36.20
CA GLU A 10 18.28 -3.80 -37.14
C GLU A 10 18.09 -3.03 -38.46
N MET A 11 18.48 -3.66 -39.57
CA MET A 11 18.24 -3.13 -40.93
C MET A 11 16.79 -3.36 -41.39
N CYS A 12 16.00 -4.13 -40.66
CA CYS A 12 14.58 -4.39 -40.97
C CYS A 12 13.81 -4.77 -39.68
N ILE A 13 12.50 -4.57 -39.71
CA ILE A 13 11.57 -4.96 -38.64
C ILE A 13 10.65 -6.09 -39.09
N ARG A 14 10.21 -6.95 -38.17
CA ARG A 14 9.24 -8.00 -38.44
C ARG A 14 7.82 -7.48 -38.35
N ASP A 15 6.90 -8.12 -39.12
CA ASP A 15 5.54 -7.68 -39.36
C ASP A 15 4.51 -7.97 -38.20
N SER A 16 4.92 -8.59 -37.11
CA SER A 16 4.00 -9.23 -36.16
C SER A 16 3.77 -8.47 -34.84
N ASP A 17 4.21 -7.20 -34.74
CA ASP A 17 3.91 -6.30 -33.61
C ASP A 17 3.45 -4.94 -34.19
N ASP A 18 2.30 -4.43 -33.71
CA ASP A 18 1.71 -3.18 -34.17
C ASP A 18 2.62 -1.96 -33.96
N ARG A 19 3.29 -1.90 -32.79
CA ARG A 19 4.15 -0.77 -32.45
C ARG A 19 5.43 -0.76 -33.29
N ASP A 20 6.00 -1.94 -33.49
CA ASP A 20 7.19 -2.10 -34.31
C ASP A 20 6.85 -1.78 -35.78
N PHE A 21 5.67 -2.18 -36.25
CA PHE A 21 5.19 -1.89 -37.59
C PHE A 21 4.96 -0.38 -37.81
N GLU A 22 4.31 0.30 -36.85
CA GLU A 22 4.13 1.76 -36.89
C GLU A 22 5.46 2.50 -36.84
N PHE A 23 6.39 2.03 -36.00
CA PHE A 23 7.73 2.58 -35.92
C PHE A 23 8.48 2.44 -37.25
N ALA A 24 8.46 1.25 -37.83
CA ALA A 24 9.11 1.01 -39.12
C ALA A 24 8.57 1.92 -40.25
N LYS A 25 7.24 2.08 -40.32
CA LYS A 25 6.60 3.01 -41.26
C LYS A 25 7.02 4.46 -41.04
N LYS A 26 7.04 4.91 -39.77
CA LYS A 26 7.40 6.28 -39.41
C LYS A 26 8.84 6.63 -39.77
N PHE A 27 9.75 5.67 -39.67
CA PHE A 27 11.18 5.87 -39.91
C PHE A 27 11.68 5.30 -41.23
N ASN A 28 10.77 4.81 -42.09
CA ASN A 28 11.09 4.18 -43.40
C ASN A 28 12.06 2.99 -43.23
N ILE A 29 11.90 2.17 -42.22
CA ILE A 29 12.66 0.94 -42.04
C ILE A 29 11.98 -0.17 -42.83
N PRO A 30 12.71 -1.04 -43.55
CA PRO A 30 12.13 -2.17 -44.28
C PRO A 30 11.37 -3.11 -43.34
N ILE A 31 10.17 -3.53 -43.78
CA ILE A 31 9.36 -4.51 -43.05
C ILE A 31 9.40 -5.81 -43.85
N ILE A 32 9.75 -6.91 -43.17
CA ILE A 32 9.74 -8.24 -43.75
C ILE A 32 8.58 -9.03 -43.17
N GLN A 33 7.67 -9.45 -44.02
CA GLN A 33 6.58 -10.32 -43.62
C GLN A 33 7.10 -11.72 -43.28
N VAL A 34 6.89 -12.20 -42.04
CA VAL A 34 7.33 -13.51 -41.56
C VAL A 34 6.18 -14.45 -41.21
N ILE A 35 4.96 -13.91 -41.11
CA ILE A 35 3.73 -14.70 -40.88
C ILE A 35 2.69 -14.31 -41.93
N ALA A 36 2.10 -15.29 -42.57
CA ALA A 36 1.04 -15.07 -43.55
C ALA A 36 -0.14 -16.01 -43.29
N LYS A 37 -1.36 -15.53 -43.52
CA LYS A 37 -2.59 -16.31 -43.33
C LYS A 37 -2.60 -17.61 -44.12
N ASP A 38 -2.26 -17.53 -45.38
CA ASP A 38 -2.30 -18.66 -46.33
C ASP A 38 -0.89 -19.08 -46.81
N GLY A 39 0.16 -18.66 -46.13
CA GLY A 39 1.54 -18.91 -46.51
C GLY A 39 1.99 -18.11 -47.76
N LYS A 40 1.25 -17.08 -48.14
CA LYS A 40 1.56 -16.19 -49.30
C LYS A 40 1.85 -14.78 -48.77
N GLU A 41 2.92 -14.20 -49.29
CA GLU A 41 3.33 -12.83 -48.99
C GLU A 41 2.33 -11.80 -49.56
N ILE A 42 2.09 -10.75 -48.78
CA ILE A 42 1.24 -9.60 -49.20
C ILE A 42 2.15 -8.49 -49.71
N GLU A 43 2.02 -8.12 -50.95
CA GLU A 43 2.90 -7.12 -51.60
C GLU A 43 2.89 -5.73 -50.96
N ASN A 44 1.80 -5.31 -50.31
CA ASN A 44 1.67 -4.02 -49.64
C ASN A 44 0.95 -4.18 -48.28
N MET A 45 1.69 -4.42 -47.23
CA MET A 45 1.14 -4.46 -45.88
C MET A 45 0.74 -3.07 -45.39
N THR A 46 -0.52 -2.93 -44.99
CA THR A 46 -1.07 -1.70 -44.40
C THR A 46 -1.09 -1.72 -42.90
N GLU A 47 -1.10 -2.90 -42.28
CA GLU A 47 -1.16 -3.16 -40.86
C GLU A 47 -0.30 -4.37 -40.49
N ALA A 48 0.06 -4.50 -39.21
CA ALA A 48 0.80 -5.64 -38.69
C ALA A 48 -0.06 -6.92 -38.69
N TYR A 49 0.56 -8.08 -38.91
CA TYR A 49 -0.12 -9.36 -38.78
C TYR A 49 -0.05 -9.85 -37.31
N THR A 50 -1.08 -9.58 -36.53
CA THR A 50 -1.14 -9.89 -35.10
C THR A 50 -2.00 -11.11 -34.77
N GLU A 51 -2.55 -11.82 -35.76
CA GLU A 51 -3.35 -13.01 -35.53
C GLU A 51 -2.50 -14.13 -34.95
N ALA A 52 -3.13 -14.92 -34.01
CA ALA A 52 -2.45 -15.98 -33.30
C ALA A 52 -2.00 -17.17 -34.16
N LYS A 53 -2.57 -17.31 -35.37
CA LYS A 53 -2.30 -18.42 -36.32
C LYS A 53 -1.97 -17.92 -37.68
N GLY A 54 -0.94 -18.45 -38.25
CA GLY A 54 -0.50 -18.17 -39.61
C GLY A 54 0.62 -19.12 -40.01
N ILE A 55 1.02 -19.11 -41.24
CA ILE A 55 2.12 -19.92 -41.78
C ILE A 55 3.38 -19.05 -41.86
N MET A 56 4.49 -19.58 -41.35
CA MET A 56 5.78 -18.92 -41.40
C MET A 56 6.28 -18.82 -42.85
N ILE A 57 6.72 -17.63 -43.23
CA ILE A 57 7.36 -17.32 -44.53
C ILE A 57 8.61 -16.47 -44.26
N ASN A 58 9.52 -16.37 -45.19
CA ASN A 58 10.76 -15.59 -45.07
C ASN A 58 11.56 -15.83 -43.77
N SER A 59 11.48 -17.08 -43.22
CA SER A 59 11.98 -17.47 -41.93
C SER A 59 12.93 -18.67 -41.97
N GLY A 60 13.58 -18.90 -43.12
CA GLY A 60 14.57 -19.99 -43.30
C GLY A 60 13.98 -21.38 -43.06
N ASP A 61 14.60 -22.13 -42.15
CA ASP A 61 14.20 -23.53 -41.85
C ASP A 61 12.79 -23.64 -41.21
N TRP A 62 12.23 -22.55 -40.78
CA TRP A 62 10.90 -22.49 -40.17
C TRP A 62 9.77 -22.19 -41.17
N ASN A 63 10.12 -21.99 -42.46
CA ASN A 63 9.13 -21.75 -43.51
C ASN A 63 8.14 -22.93 -43.61
N GLY A 64 6.84 -22.61 -43.72
CA GLY A 64 5.78 -23.58 -43.78
C GLY A 64 5.26 -24.11 -42.46
N MET A 65 5.91 -23.80 -41.30
CA MET A 65 5.41 -24.14 -39.97
C MET A 65 4.25 -23.19 -39.57
N GLU A 66 3.30 -23.73 -38.82
CA GLU A 66 2.26 -22.92 -38.22
C GLU A 66 2.86 -22.08 -37.04
N SER A 67 2.61 -20.78 -37.04
CA SER A 67 3.19 -19.84 -36.06
C SER A 67 2.86 -20.20 -34.61
N SER A 68 1.66 -20.74 -34.33
CA SER A 68 1.25 -21.16 -33.00
C SER A 68 1.99 -22.41 -32.50
N VAL A 69 2.39 -23.31 -33.43
CA VAL A 69 3.22 -24.49 -33.12
C VAL A 69 4.67 -24.04 -32.91
N LEU A 70 5.19 -23.25 -33.84
CA LEU A 70 6.55 -22.72 -33.72
C LEU A 70 6.76 -21.94 -32.42
N LYS A 71 5.81 -21.11 -32.00
CA LYS A 71 5.90 -20.35 -30.73
C LYS A 71 6.13 -21.24 -29.52
N LYS A 72 5.61 -22.47 -29.52
CA LYS A 72 5.81 -23.46 -28.44
C LYS A 72 7.13 -24.20 -28.56
N GLU A 73 7.55 -24.54 -29.75
CA GLU A 73 8.69 -25.40 -30.03
C GLU A 73 10.00 -24.60 -30.23
N ALA A 74 9.91 -23.35 -30.66
CA ALA A 74 11.08 -22.50 -30.94
C ALA A 74 12.09 -22.43 -29.79
N PRO A 75 11.72 -22.29 -28.51
CA PRO A 75 12.69 -22.25 -27.41
C PRO A 75 13.60 -23.49 -27.36
N GLU A 76 13.02 -24.67 -27.60
CA GLU A 76 13.78 -25.92 -27.59
C GLU A 76 14.61 -26.12 -28.87
N MET A 77 14.10 -25.63 -30.01
CA MET A 77 14.83 -25.64 -31.28
C MET A 77 16.04 -24.69 -31.23
N ILE A 78 15.87 -23.50 -30.72
CA ILE A 78 16.94 -22.50 -30.55
C ILE A 78 18.03 -23.02 -29.58
N GLU A 79 17.64 -23.69 -28.50
CA GLU A 79 18.57 -24.29 -27.55
C GLU A 79 19.38 -25.42 -28.19
N LYS A 80 18.75 -26.29 -28.99
CA LYS A 80 19.43 -27.34 -29.78
C LYS A 80 20.39 -26.80 -30.83
N MET A 81 20.04 -25.65 -31.43
CA MET A 81 20.91 -24.94 -32.40
C MET A 81 22.09 -24.22 -31.75
N GLY A 82 22.10 -24.10 -30.42
CA GLY A 82 23.14 -23.36 -29.67
C GLY A 82 23.05 -21.85 -29.72
N PHE A 83 21.94 -21.29 -30.21
CA PHE A 83 21.74 -19.84 -30.36
C PHE A 83 21.11 -19.17 -29.12
N GLY A 84 20.60 -19.95 -28.17
CA GLY A 84 19.96 -19.43 -26.98
C GLY A 84 19.68 -20.49 -25.93
N LYS A 85 19.07 -20.08 -24.85
CA LYS A 85 18.67 -20.95 -23.74
C LYS A 85 17.22 -20.64 -23.35
N LYS A 86 16.39 -21.68 -23.15
CA LYS A 86 15.03 -21.53 -22.65
C LYS A 86 15.07 -20.93 -21.24
N THR A 87 14.41 -19.79 -21.05
CA THR A 87 14.29 -19.11 -19.76
C THR A 87 12.83 -18.80 -19.45
N THR A 88 12.52 -18.77 -18.17
CA THR A 88 11.21 -18.34 -17.70
C THR A 88 11.33 -16.93 -17.13
N ASN A 89 10.59 -16.00 -17.71
CA ASN A 89 10.47 -14.64 -17.17
C ASN A 89 9.13 -14.48 -16.47
N TYR A 90 9.16 -13.97 -15.26
CA TYR A 90 7.96 -13.67 -14.49
C TYR A 90 7.45 -12.26 -14.81
N LYS A 91 6.12 -12.07 -14.81
CA LYS A 91 5.50 -10.74 -14.99
C LYS A 91 5.78 -9.81 -13.80
N LEU A 92 5.92 -10.38 -12.61
CA LEU A 92 6.31 -9.65 -11.42
C LEU A 92 7.78 -9.21 -11.59
N ARG A 93 8.03 -7.90 -11.48
CA ARG A 93 9.40 -7.36 -11.51
C ARG A 93 10.08 -7.62 -10.18
N ASP A 94 11.40 -7.80 -10.24
CA ASP A 94 12.22 -7.92 -9.05
C ASP A 94 12.08 -6.67 -8.17
N TRP A 95 12.02 -6.88 -6.88
CA TRP A 95 12.04 -5.77 -5.94
C TRP A 95 13.44 -5.19 -5.85
N VAL A 96 13.62 -3.95 -6.29
CA VAL A 96 14.86 -3.22 -6.09
C VAL A 96 14.97 -2.85 -4.62
N PHE A 97 15.73 -3.66 -3.87
CA PHE A 97 15.79 -3.60 -2.41
C PHE A 97 16.74 -2.52 -1.88
N SER A 98 17.63 -1.97 -2.68
CA SER A 98 18.63 -0.97 -2.28
C SER A 98 18.26 0.44 -2.71
N ARG A 99 18.58 1.42 -1.88
CA ARG A 99 18.40 2.85 -2.13
C ARG A 99 19.67 3.62 -1.82
N GLN A 100 20.03 4.55 -2.69
CA GLN A 100 21.13 5.49 -2.54
C GLN A 100 20.67 6.70 -1.70
N ARG A 101 20.30 6.43 -0.45
CA ARG A 101 19.77 7.42 0.49
C ARG A 101 20.37 7.22 1.86
N TYR A 102 20.54 8.30 2.61
CA TYR A 102 20.97 8.23 4.01
C TYR A 102 19.88 7.58 4.89
N TRP A 103 18.64 8.07 4.79
CA TRP A 103 17.53 7.55 5.59
C TRP A 103 16.99 6.21 5.06
N GLY A 104 17.09 5.21 5.89
CA GLY A 104 16.64 3.84 5.67
C GLY A 104 17.39 2.89 6.60
N GLU A 105 16.91 1.66 6.73
CA GLU A 105 17.62 0.63 7.48
C GLU A 105 18.91 0.26 6.74
N PRO A 106 20.09 0.30 7.38
CA PRO A 106 21.34 -0.17 6.78
C PRO A 106 21.24 -1.64 6.40
N ILE A 107 21.78 -2.00 5.24
CA ILE A 107 21.85 -3.39 4.82
C ILE A 107 23.06 -4.04 5.51
N PRO A 108 22.87 -5.08 6.35
CA PRO A 108 23.94 -5.64 7.18
C PRO A 108 24.88 -6.58 6.39
N ILE A 109 25.51 -6.03 5.35
CA ILE A 109 26.44 -6.73 4.48
C ILE A 109 27.77 -5.99 4.45
N VAL A 110 28.86 -6.77 4.44
CA VAL A 110 30.23 -6.30 4.24
C VAL A 110 30.77 -6.85 2.93
N HIS A 111 31.29 -6.01 2.08
CA HIS A 111 31.92 -6.38 0.82
C HIS A 111 33.43 -6.58 1.02
N CYS A 112 33.88 -7.82 0.94
CA CYS A 112 35.28 -8.20 1.03
C CYS A 112 35.85 -8.56 -0.35
N PRO A 113 37.02 -8.07 -0.74
CA PRO A 113 37.64 -8.42 -2.02
C PRO A 113 37.87 -9.93 -2.22
N ASP A 114 38.14 -10.66 -1.12
CA ASP A 114 38.46 -12.09 -1.19
C ASP A 114 37.21 -12.97 -0.92
N CYS A 115 36.33 -12.57 0.00
CA CYS A 115 35.21 -13.38 0.45
C CYS A 115 33.89 -13.02 -0.24
N GLY A 116 33.85 -11.89 -0.97
CA GLY A 116 32.61 -11.37 -1.56
C GLY A 116 31.69 -10.70 -0.54
N ALA A 117 30.39 -10.87 -0.68
CA ALA A 117 29.38 -10.34 0.26
C ALA A 117 29.31 -11.23 1.50
N VAL A 118 29.58 -10.65 2.67
CA VAL A 118 29.60 -11.34 3.96
C VAL A 118 28.60 -10.66 4.90
N PRO A 119 27.69 -11.40 5.57
CA PRO A 119 26.77 -10.79 6.53
C PRO A 119 27.53 -10.23 7.75
N VAL A 120 27.03 -9.14 8.30
CA VAL A 120 27.46 -8.62 9.61
C VAL A 120 27.09 -9.65 10.68
N PRO A 121 27.98 -9.96 11.65
CA PRO A 121 27.66 -10.87 12.75
C PRO A 121 26.48 -10.42 13.57
N GLU A 122 25.69 -11.38 14.11
CA GLU A 122 24.49 -11.07 14.88
C GLU A 122 24.79 -10.23 16.14
N GLU A 123 25.98 -10.42 16.73
CA GLU A 123 26.43 -9.67 17.90
C GLU A 123 26.65 -8.17 17.62
N GLU A 124 26.84 -7.80 16.35
CA GLU A 124 27.02 -6.41 15.91
C GLU A 124 25.68 -5.76 15.47
N LEU A 125 24.57 -6.49 15.54
CA LEU A 125 23.24 -5.96 15.23
C LEU A 125 22.58 -5.30 16.46
N PRO A 126 21.79 -4.24 16.28
CA PRO A 126 21.41 -3.61 15.01
C PRO A 126 22.55 -2.75 14.44
N LEU A 127 22.80 -2.85 13.12
CA LEU A 127 23.68 -1.93 12.42
C LEU A 127 23.01 -0.56 12.33
N LEU A 128 23.62 0.45 12.97
CA LEU A 128 23.08 1.81 13.05
C LEU A 128 23.67 2.71 11.95
N LEU A 129 22.88 3.69 11.53
CA LEU A 129 23.38 4.80 10.71
C LEU A 129 24.36 5.64 11.52
N PRO A 130 25.45 6.15 10.90
CA PRO A 130 26.38 7.06 11.57
C PRO A 130 25.70 8.40 11.85
N GLU A 131 25.98 9.00 13.00
CA GLU A 131 25.52 10.36 13.28
C GLU A 131 26.34 11.36 12.45
N VAL A 132 25.64 12.23 11.72
CA VAL A 132 26.25 13.27 10.88
C VAL A 132 25.48 14.57 11.02
N GLU A 133 26.20 15.69 11.01
CA GLU A 133 25.58 17.03 11.08
C GLU A 133 24.76 17.35 9.82
N SER A 134 25.25 16.89 8.67
CA SER A 134 24.55 17.04 7.38
C SER A 134 25.02 15.94 6.41
N TYR A 135 24.19 15.69 5.41
CA TYR A 135 24.52 14.80 4.29
C TYR A 135 24.04 15.44 2.99
N GLN A 136 24.81 15.25 1.93
CA GLN A 136 24.52 15.75 0.59
C GLN A 136 24.58 14.59 -0.41
N PRO A 137 23.84 14.66 -1.52
CA PRO A 137 24.02 13.71 -2.62
C PRO A 137 25.47 13.79 -3.12
N THR A 138 26.08 12.64 -3.37
CA THR A 138 27.48 12.55 -3.84
C THR A 138 27.69 13.13 -5.24
N GLY A 139 26.61 13.28 -6.03
CA GLY A 139 26.68 13.68 -7.43
C GLY A 139 27.18 12.57 -8.39
N THR A 140 27.63 11.43 -7.84
CA THR A 140 28.14 10.27 -8.60
C THR A 140 27.10 9.15 -8.77
N GLY A 141 25.95 9.28 -8.11
CA GLY A 141 24.94 8.22 -8.04
C GLY A 141 25.13 7.26 -6.86
N GLU A 142 26.23 7.39 -6.11
CA GLU A 142 26.47 6.65 -4.89
C GLU A 142 25.63 7.18 -3.72
N SER A 143 25.45 6.33 -2.72
CA SER A 143 24.76 6.73 -1.48
C SER A 143 25.57 7.80 -0.73
N PRO A 144 24.92 8.77 -0.05
CA PRO A 144 25.62 9.70 0.85
C PRO A 144 26.45 9.02 1.93
N LEU A 145 26.11 7.78 2.30
CA LEU A 145 26.91 6.97 3.24
C LEU A 145 28.29 6.61 2.69
N ALA A 146 28.46 6.55 1.36
CA ALA A 146 29.72 6.20 0.73
C ALA A 146 30.85 7.20 1.05
N ASP A 147 30.52 8.45 1.31
CA ASP A 147 31.49 9.51 1.65
C ASP A 147 31.91 9.48 3.14
N ILE A 148 31.21 8.70 3.98
CA ILE A 148 31.51 8.58 5.40
C ILE A 148 32.53 7.44 5.62
N THR A 149 33.77 7.71 5.29
CA THR A 149 34.85 6.71 5.24
C THR A 149 35.06 5.95 6.54
N GLU A 150 34.85 6.61 7.69
CA GLU A 150 34.99 6.00 9.02
C GLU A 150 33.90 4.92 9.27
N TRP A 151 32.71 5.12 8.74
CA TRP A 151 31.66 4.15 8.84
C TRP A 151 31.75 3.05 7.77
N VAL A 152 32.13 3.42 6.54
CA VAL A 152 32.25 2.50 5.40
C VAL A 152 33.35 1.47 5.60
N ASN A 153 34.55 1.92 6.01
CA ASN A 153 35.69 1.03 6.15
C ASN A 153 35.55 0.15 7.40
N THR A 154 35.73 -1.15 7.20
CA THR A 154 35.61 -2.15 8.27
C THR A 154 36.54 -3.33 7.99
N THR A 155 36.51 -4.33 8.86
CA THR A 155 37.19 -5.62 8.66
C THR A 155 36.18 -6.69 8.26
N CYS A 156 36.58 -7.58 7.37
CA CYS A 156 35.76 -8.71 6.97
C CYS A 156 35.53 -9.66 8.14
N PRO A 157 34.29 -9.97 8.54
CA PRO A 157 34.04 -10.91 9.64
C PRO A 157 34.55 -12.33 9.37
N CYS A 158 34.70 -12.71 8.10
CA CYS A 158 35.14 -14.05 7.71
C CYS A 158 36.68 -14.20 7.74
N CYS A 159 37.43 -13.26 7.13
CA CYS A 159 38.88 -13.41 6.94
C CYS A 159 39.72 -12.35 7.66
N GLY A 160 39.14 -11.37 8.34
CA GLY A 160 39.84 -10.30 9.06
C GLY A 160 40.55 -9.26 8.19
N LYS A 161 40.45 -9.34 6.86
CA LYS A 161 41.04 -8.38 5.94
C LYS A 161 40.24 -7.08 5.82
N PRO A 162 40.82 -5.98 5.36
CA PRO A 162 40.11 -4.74 5.08
C PRO A 162 38.91 -4.98 4.12
N ALA A 163 37.76 -4.43 4.46
CA ALA A 163 36.53 -4.59 3.73
C ALA A 163 35.69 -3.30 3.83
N LYS A 164 34.56 -3.24 3.12
CA LYS A 164 33.67 -2.08 3.12
C LYS A 164 32.25 -2.51 3.46
N ARG A 165 31.57 -1.74 4.31
CA ARG A 165 30.12 -1.91 4.52
C ARG A 165 29.34 -1.55 3.27
N GLU A 166 28.18 -2.20 3.09
CA GLU A 166 27.20 -1.78 2.10
C GLU A 166 26.72 -0.37 2.42
N THR A 167 26.76 0.52 1.44
CA THR A 167 26.41 1.94 1.60
C THR A 167 24.98 2.28 1.21
N ASN A 168 24.29 1.36 0.53
CA ASN A 168 22.88 1.50 0.27
C ASN A 168 22.05 1.18 1.51
N THR A 169 20.88 1.79 1.61
CA THR A 169 19.90 1.49 2.64
C THR A 169 18.72 0.72 2.07
N MET A 170 17.95 0.06 2.92
CA MET A 170 16.72 -0.61 2.53
C MET A 170 15.65 0.43 2.16
N PRO A 171 14.72 0.13 1.24
CA PRO A 171 13.58 1.01 0.96
C PRO A 171 12.67 1.06 2.19
N GLN A 172 11.94 2.17 2.35
CA GLN A 172 11.00 2.35 3.47
C GLN A 172 9.97 1.20 3.59
N TRP A 173 9.65 0.52 2.49
CA TRP A 173 8.76 -0.64 2.48
C TRP A 173 9.36 -1.87 3.16
N ALA A 174 10.66 -1.93 3.36
CA ALA A 174 11.30 -3.03 4.07
C ALA A 174 10.88 -3.03 5.55
N GLY A 175 11.08 -1.91 6.24
CA GLY A 175 10.69 -1.76 7.64
C GLY A 175 9.17 -1.83 7.83
N SER A 176 8.40 -1.14 6.97
CA SER A 176 6.95 -1.12 7.09
C SER A 176 6.26 -2.43 6.72
N SER A 177 6.95 -3.38 6.07
CA SER A 177 6.36 -4.64 5.63
C SER A 177 6.04 -5.60 6.77
N TRP A 178 6.65 -5.44 7.93
CA TRP A 178 6.53 -6.36 9.06
C TRP A 178 6.20 -5.68 10.40
N TYR A 179 5.90 -4.37 10.41
CA TYR A 179 5.67 -3.58 11.62
C TYR A 179 4.59 -4.18 12.54
N PHE A 180 3.55 -4.79 11.98
CA PHE A 180 2.46 -5.41 12.75
C PHE A 180 2.93 -6.60 13.60
N LEU A 181 3.93 -7.35 13.15
CA LEU A 181 4.59 -8.38 13.97
C LEU A 181 5.24 -7.75 15.19
N ARG A 182 5.95 -6.64 14.99
CA ARG A 182 6.66 -5.96 16.07
C ARG A 182 5.72 -5.25 17.06
N TYR A 183 4.54 -4.84 16.63
CA TYR A 183 3.55 -4.21 17.50
C TYR A 183 3.11 -5.12 18.64
N VAL A 184 2.94 -6.41 18.40
CA VAL A 184 2.51 -7.36 19.44
C VAL A 184 3.63 -7.68 20.43
N ASP A 185 4.90 -7.43 20.08
CA ASP A 185 6.07 -7.76 20.93
C ASP A 185 7.18 -6.70 20.86
N ASN A 186 6.83 -5.45 20.98
CA ASN A 186 7.74 -4.30 20.78
C ASN A 186 8.87 -4.16 21.80
N LYS A 187 8.83 -4.88 22.91
CA LYS A 187 9.85 -4.87 23.95
C LYS A 187 10.79 -6.08 23.91
N ASN A 188 10.51 -7.04 23.06
CA ASN A 188 11.36 -8.21 22.87
C ASN A 188 12.70 -7.78 22.26
N LYS A 189 13.82 -8.18 22.87
CA LYS A 189 15.16 -7.84 22.40
C LYS A 189 15.89 -9.04 21.79
N ASP A 190 15.35 -10.23 21.99
CA ASP A 190 16.00 -11.48 21.64
C ASP A 190 15.46 -12.06 20.33
N GLU A 191 14.20 -11.76 19.98
CA GLU A 191 13.51 -12.29 18.81
C GLU A 191 12.76 -11.19 18.05
N LEU A 192 12.49 -11.42 16.77
CA LEU A 192 11.63 -10.57 15.94
C LEU A 192 10.24 -10.39 16.58
N VAL A 193 9.68 -11.51 17.02
CA VAL A 193 8.42 -11.63 17.75
C VAL A 193 8.41 -12.99 18.45
N SER A 194 7.97 -13.07 19.70
CA SER A 194 7.83 -14.36 20.37
C SER A 194 6.71 -15.17 19.73
N ARG A 195 6.94 -16.47 19.59
CA ARG A 195 5.98 -17.40 18.99
C ARG A 195 4.62 -17.35 19.71
N GLU A 196 4.63 -17.35 21.04
CA GLU A 196 3.41 -17.28 21.85
C GLU A 196 2.54 -16.07 21.51
N LYS A 197 3.16 -14.89 21.36
CA LYS A 197 2.42 -13.65 21.02
C LYS A 197 1.97 -13.65 19.57
N ALA A 198 2.81 -14.12 18.64
CA ALA A 198 2.42 -14.24 17.25
C ALA A 198 1.19 -15.13 17.09
N ASP A 199 1.19 -16.32 17.69
CA ASP A 199 0.08 -17.27 17.59
C ASP A 199 -1.21 -16.77 18.27
N LYS A 200 -1.08 -15.89 19.29
CA LYS A 200 -2.23 -15.35 20.01
C LYS A 200 -2.89 -14.15 19.31
N TYR A 201 -2.12 -13.28 18.69
CA TYR A 201 -2.59 -11.98 18.23
C TYR A 201 -2.56 -11.81 16.70
N LEU A 202 -2.00 -12.75 15.96
CA LEU A 202 -1.84 -12.70 14.51
C LEU A 202 -2.40 -13.97 13.86
N PRO A 203 -2.74 -13.94 12.56
CA PRO A 203 -2.69 -12.77 11.65
C PRO A 203 -3.63 -11.65 12.06
N VAL A 204 -3.41 -10.44 11.52
CA VAL A 204 -4.24 -9.26 11.81
C VAL A 204 -5.68 -9.50 11.35
N ASP A 205 -6.66 -9.29 12.24
CA ASP A 205 -8.07 -9.57 11.97
C ASP A 205 -8.65 -8.72 10.83
N MET A 206 -8.33 -7.43 10.82
CA MET A 206 -8.81 -6.50 9.80
C MET A 206 -7.75 -5.46 9.45
N TYR A 207 -7.45 -5.33 8.18
CA TYR A 207 -6.49 -4.39 7.65
C TYR A 207 -7.16 -3.38 6.74
N ILE A 208 -6.99 -2.08 7.05
CA ILE A 208 -7.65 -0.98 6.35
C ILE A 208 -6.58 -0.14 5.67
N GLY A 209 -6.74 0.13 4.38
CA GLY A 209 -5.79 0.93 3.63
C GLY A 209 -6.21 1.20 2.20
N GLY A 210 -5.51 2.13 1.54
CA GLY A 210 -5.78 2.48 0.15
C GLY A 210 -5.46 1.35 -0.83
N VAL A 211 -6.22 1.27 -1.91
CA VAL A 211 -6.04 0.25 -2.96
C VAL A 211 -4.69 0.33 -3.66
N GLU A 212 -4.04 1.50 -3.66
CA GLU A 212 -2.70 1.72 -4.21
C GLU A 212 -1.63 0.85 -3.56
N HIS A 213 -1.85 0.42 -2.31
CA HIS A 213 -0.93 -0.45 -1.58
C HIS A 213 -0.96 -1.91 -2.05
N ALA A 214 -1.91 -2.29 -2.92
CA ALA A 214 -1.97 -3.65 -3.47
C ALA A 214 -0.66 -4.08 -4.17
N VAL A 215 0.02 -3.13 -4.84
CA VAL A 215 1.32 -3.35 -5.51
C VAL A 215 2.51 -2.76 -4.73
N LEU A 216 2.30 -2.26 -3.52
CA LEU A 216 3.31 -1.65 -2.64
C LEU A 216 3.34 -2.41 -1.31
N HIS A 217 2.91 -1.77 -0.23
CA HIS A 217 2.98 -2.29 1.12
C HIS A 217 2.33 -3.68 1.29
N LEU A 218 1.14 -3.91 0.74
CA LEU A 218 0.44 -5.20 0.86
C LEU A 218 1.21 -6.33 0.18
N LEU A 219 1.79 -6.07 -1.00
CA LEU A 219 2.62 -7.04 -1.71
C LEU A 219 3.84 -7.43 -0.87
N TYR A 220 4.54 -6.43 -0.32
CA TYR A 220 5.75 -6.67 0.45
C TYR A 220 5.46 -7.31 1.81
N SER A 221 4.37 -6.93 2.48
CA SER A 221 3.95 -7.57 3.73
C SER A 221 3.64 -9.04 3.53
N ARG A 222 2.96 -9.40 2.44
CA ARG A 222 2.72 -10.80 2.09
C ARG A 222 4.02 -11.56 1.78
N PHE A 223 4.94 -10.93 1.06
CA PHE A 223 6.25 -11.52 0.78
C PHE A 223 7.03 -11.82 2.07
N TYR A 224 7.12 -10.85 2.99
CA TYR A 224 7.79 -11.04 4.28
C TYR A 224 7.10 -12.13 5.13
N THR A 225 5.78 -12.11 5.20
CA THR A 225 5.02 -13.12 5.96
C THR A 225 5.28 -14.52 5.42
N LYS A 226 5.23 -14.72 4.10
CA LYS A 226 5.51 -16.02 3.48
C LYS A 226 6.96 -16.46 3.72
N PHE A 227 7.92 -15.56 3.62
CA PHE A 227 9.31 -15.85 3.93
C PHE A 227 9.50 -16.27 5.40
N LEU A 228 8.93 -15.53 6.35
CA LEU A 228 9.01 -15.85 7.78
C LEU A 228 8.31 -17.19 8.11
N TYR A 229 7.22 -17.49 7.41
CA TYR A 229 6.56 -18.79 7.48
C TYR A 229 7.46 -19.91 6.96
N ASP A 230 8.06 -19.75 5.79
CA ASP A 230 8.94 -20.75 5.17
C ASP A 230 10.16 -21.09 6.04
N ILE A 231 10.71 -20.12 6.77
CA ILE A 231 11.83 -20.34 7.71
C ILE A 231 11.38 -20.70 9.14
N GLY A 232 10.07 -20.84 9.39
CA GLY A 232 9.51 -21.34 10.66
C GLY A 232 9.46 -20.32 11.80
N VAL A 233 9.57 -19.01 11.51
CA VAL A 233 9.45 -17.96 12.53
C VAL A 233 8.00 -17.75 12.99
N ILE A 234 7.05 -17.91 12.09
CA ILE A 234 5.60 -17.79 12.34
C ILE A 234 4.85 -18.96 11.74
N ASP A 235 3.58 -19.21 12.15
CA ASP A 235 2.76 -20.35 11.72
C ASP A 235 1.66 -20.00 10.69
N PHE A 236 1.63 -18.76 10.23
CA PHE A 236 0.67 -18.30 9.23
C PHE A 236 1.40 -17.74 8.00
N ASP A 237 0.82 -17.96 6.81
CA ASP A 237 1.40 -17.57 5.52
C ASP A 237 0.72 -16.33 4.89
N GLU A 238 -0.33 -15.80 5.52
CA GLU A 238 -1.00 -14.55 5.12
C GLU A 238 -1.07 -13.58 6.30
N PRO A 239 -0.67 -12.29 6.11
CA PRO A 239 -0.56 -11.34 7.23
C PRO A 239 -1.90 -10.83 7.74
N PHE A 240 -2.95 -10.82 6.89
CA PHE A 240 -4.23 -10.18 7.16
C PHE A 240 -5.39 -11.11 6.86
N THR A 241 -6.31 -11.29 7.82
CA THR A 241 -7.50 -12.14 7.65
C THR A 241 -8.54 -11.45 6.77
N LYS A 242 -8.73 -10.14 6.95
CA LYS A 242 -9.66 -9.34 6.17
C LYS A 242 -8.99 -8.04 5.70
N LEU A 243 -9.10 -7.77 4.41
CA LEU A 243 -8.68 -6.50 3.81
C LEU A 243 -9.90 -5.64 3.51
N PHE A 244 -9.86 -4.38 3.95
CA PHE A 244 -10.85 -3.37 3.62
C PHE A 244 -10.15 -2.20 2.91
N ASN A 245 -10.45 -2.01 1.63
CA ASN A 245 -9.93 -0.87 0.89
C ASN A 245 -10.88 0.31 1.03
N GLN A 246 -10.36 1.40 1.55
CA GLN A 246 -11.08 2.67 1.64
C GLN A 246 -11.05 3.42 0.31
N GLY A 247 -12.09 4.23 0.08
CA GLY A 247 -12.14 5.21 -0.99
C GLY A 247 -11.21 6.39 -0.72
N MET A 248 -11.10 7.26 -1.71
CA MET A 248 -10.25 8.46 -1.64
C MET A 248 -11.09 9.71 -1.36
N ILE A 249 -10.64 10.56 -0.45
CA ILE A 249 -11.19 11.91 -0.30
C ILE A 249 -10.48 12.80 -1.33
N THR A 250 -11.26 13.28 -2.29
CA THR A 250 -10.79 14.14 -3.38
C THR A 250 -11.06 15.62 -3.08
N GLY A 251 -10.34 16.50 -3.74
CA GLY A 251 -10.68 17.92 -3.77
C GLY A 251 -11.84 18.18 -4.72
N LYS A 252 -12.16 19.45 -4.93
CA LYS A 252 -13.25 19.89 -5.82
C LYS A 252 -13.15 19.26 -7.22
N ASN A 253 -14.28 18.89 -7.79
CA ASN A 253 -14.43 18.22 -9.09
C ASN A 253 -13.77 16.82 -9.16
N GLY A 254 -13.71 16.09 -8.06
CA GLY A 254 -13.14 14.75 -8.00
C GLY A 254 -11.62 14.70 -8.24
N ILE A 255 -10.92 15.84 -8.17
CA ILE A 255 -9.49 15.88 -8.44
C ILE A 255 -8.71 15.45 -7.20
N LYS A 256 -7.82 14.47 -7.34
CA LYS A 256 -6.92 14.03 -6.26
C LYS A 256 -6.16 15.23 -5.68
N MET A 257 -6.19 15.37 -4.35
CA MET A 257 -5.45 16.40 -3.65
C MET A 257 -3.94 16.20 -3.81
N SER A 258 -3.22 17.28 -4.12
CA SER A 258 -1.76 17.27 -4.17
C SER A 258 -1.19 18.66 -3.90
N LYS A 259 0.00 18.72 -3.30
CA LYS A 259 0.71 20.00 -3.05
C LYS A 259 0.99 20.75 -4.34
N SER A 260 1.31 20.05 -5.44
CA SER A 260 1.59 20.65 -6.74
C SER A 260 0.37 21.29 -7.39
N LYS A 261 -0.85 20.90 -7.01
CA LYS A 261 -2.12 21.45 -7.51
C LYS A 261 -2.69 22.54 -6.58
N GLY A 262 -2.11 22.72 -5.40
CA GLY A 262 -2.58 23.71 -4.42
C GLY A 262 -4.00 23.45 -3.87
N ASN A 263 -4.51 22.23 -3.98
CA ASN A 263 -5.86 21.84 -3.57
C ASN A 263 -5.89 20.94 -2.32
N VAL A 264 -4.82 20.98 -1.52
CA VAL A 264 -4.72 20.23 -0.26
C VAL A 264 -5.46 20.99 0.84
N VAL A 265 -6.26 20.26 1.61
CA VAL A 265 -6.87 20.77 2.86
C VAL A 265 -5.95 20.36 4.02
N SER A 266 -5.55 21.34 4.84
CA SER A 266 -4.70 21.08 6.01
C SER A 266 -5.54 20.62 7.19
N PRO A 267 -5.28 19.46 7.78
CA PRO A 267 -5.94 19.05 9.02
C PRO A 267 -5.70 20.03 10.17
N ASP A 268 -4.51 20.66 10.23
CA ASP A 268 -4.16 21.58 11.31
C ASP A 268 -5.07 22.82 11.36
N ASP A 269 -5.45 23.35 10.20
CA ASP A 269 -6.39 24.46 10.12
C ASP A 269 -7.78 24.05 10.60
N LEU A 270 -8.25 22.88 10.23
CA LEU A 270 -9.55 22.35 10.65
C LEU A 270 -9.58 22.04 12.16
N VAL A 271 -8.50 21.46 12.68
CA VAL A 271 -8.38 21.18 14.13
C VAL A 271 -8.39 22.49 14.92
N ARG A 272 -7.68 23.53 14.46
CA ARG A 272 -7.68 24.84 15.10
C ARG A 272 -9.07 25.49 15.10
N ASP A 273 -9.82 25.41 14.00
CA ASP A 273 -11.06 26.16 13.81
C ASP A 273 -12.29 25.40 14.33
N TYR A 274 -12.30 24.06 14.26
CA TYR A 274 -13.44 23.20 14.61
C TYR A 274 -13.17 22.18 15.73
N GLY A 275 -11.91 21.97 16.09
CA GLY A 275 -11.50 20.92 17.01
C GLY A 275 -11.31 19.54 16.34
N CYS A 276 -10.46 18.72 16.95
CA CYS A 276 -10.09 17.42 16.42
C CYS A 276 -11.28 16.46 16.29
N ASP A 277 -12.20 16.47 17.27
CA ASP A 277 -13.37 15.58 17.25
C ASP A 277 -14.33 15.90 16.09
N SER A 278 -14.46 17.18 15.72
CA SER A 278 -15.26 17.57 14.56
C SER A 278 -14.66 17.03 13.26
N LEU A 279 -13.34 17.13 13.09
CA LEU A 279 -12.65 16.59 11.92
C LEU A 279 -12.82 15.07 11.85
N ARG A 280 -12.54 14.35 12.95
CA ARG A 280 -12.68 12.88 13.02
C ARG A 280 -14.09 12.40 12.64
N LEU A 281 -15.10 13.02 13.21
CA LEU A 281 -16.49 12.69 12.89
C LEU A 281 -16.86 13.04 11.45
N TYR A 282 -16.34 14.14 10.91
CA TYR A 282 -16.62 14.55 9.56
C TYR A 282 -15.99 13.59 8.53
N GLU A 283 -14.74 13.17 8.71
CA GLU A 283 -14.10 12.20 7.84
C GLU A 283 -14.86 10.87 7.77
N LEU A 284 -15.44 10.44 8.91
CA LEU A 284 -16.27 9.23 8.93
C LEU A 284 -17.68 9.46 8.34
N PHE A 285 -18.18 10.69 8.39
CA PHE A 285 -19.56 11.03 7.98
C PHE A 285 -19.69 11.33 6.49
N VAL A 286 -18.63 11.76 5.83
CA VAL A 286 -18.64 12.30 4.46
C VAL A 286 -19.22 11.34 3.41
N GLY A 287 -19.09 10.03 3.62
CA GLY A 287 -19.62 9.00 2.74
C GLY A 287 -19.38 7.58 3.24
N PRO A 288 -19.84 6.56 2.51
CA PRO A 288 -19.45 5.18 2.75
C PRO A 288 -17.93 5.04 2.65
N PRO A 289 -17.26 4.39 3.63
CA PRO A 289 -15.80 4.39 3.68
C PRO A 289 -15.12 3.70 2.50
N GLU A 290 -15.80 2.82 1.76
CA GLU A 290 -15.31 2.14 0.55
C GLU A 290 -15.44 2.97 -0.74
N LEU A 291 -16.15 4.10 -0.71
CA LEU A 291 -16.40 4.94 -1.88
C LEU A 291 -15.56 6.22 -1.84
N ASP A 292 -15.16 6.69 -3.02
CA ASP A 292 -14.55 8.01 -3.14
C ASP A 292 -15.58 9.10 -2.78
N SER A 293 -15.10 10.12 -2.08
CA SER A 293 -15.93 11.26 -1.65
C SER A 293 -15.22 12.57 -1.95
N GLU A 294 -15.99 13.58 -2.37
CA GLU A 294 -15.47 14.92 -2.55
C GLU A 294 -15.50 15.70 -1.23
N TRP A 295 -14.40 16.38 -0.91
CA TRP A 295 -14.31 17.25 0.26
C TRP A 295 -15.20 18.48 0.10
N ASP A 296 -16.09 18.73 1.05
CA ASP A 296 -16.90 19.96 1.15
C ASP A 296 -16.55 20.70 2.47
N ASP A 297 -15.96 21.88 2.35
CA ASP A 297 -15.57 22.73 3.50
C ASP A 297 -16.75 23.06 4.42
N ARG A 298 -17.98 23.05 3.91
CA ARG A 298 -19.20 23.35 4.69
C ARG A 298 -19.76 22.14 5.43
N GLY A 299 -19.34 20.92 5.06
CA GLY A 299 -19.85 19.70 5.67
C GLY A 299 -19.46 19.58 7.14
N ILE A 300 -18.25 20.04 7.50
CA ILE A 300 -17.74 20.02 8.87
C ILE A 300 -18.57 20.93 9.82
N ASP A 301 -19.17 22.02 9.33
CA ASP A 301 -20.05 22.89 10.12
C ASP A 301 -21.24 22.11 10.71
N GLY A 302 -21.78 21.16 9.96
CA GLY A 302 -22.89 20.31 10.40
C GLY A 302 -22.50 19.43 11.59
N VAL A 303 -21.31 18.87 11.51
CA VAL A 303 -20.74 18.03 12.58
C VAL A 303 -20.37 18.84 13.81
N TYR A 304 -19.74 20.01 13.63
CA TYR A 304 -19.43 20.92 14.72
C TYR A 304 -20.68 21.36 15.50
N ARG A 305 -21.76 21.72 14.79
CA ARG A 305 -23.07 22.00 15.42
C ARG A 305 -23.64 20.80 16.17
N PHE A 306 -23.45 19.58 15.65
CA PHE A 306 -23.85 18.36 16.35
C PHE A 306 -23.11 18.22 17.68
N ILE A 307 -21.77 18.33 17.68
CA ILE A 307 -20.94 18.23 18.89
C ILE A 307 -21.36 19.28 19.92
N THR A 308 -21.54 20.54 19.50
CA THR A 308 -21.97 21.62 20.38
C THR A 308 -23.34 21.34 21.01
N ARG A 309 -24.28 20.81 20.23
CA ARG A 309 -25.63 20.46 20.72
C ARG A 309 -25.59 19.25 21.66
N PHE A 310 -24.71 18.27 21.39
CA PHE A 310 -24.47 17.14 22.27
C PHE A 310 -23.93 17.60 23.62
N TRP A 311 -22.89 18.45 23.63
CA TRP A 311 -22.35 19.05 24.83
C TRP A 311 -23.41 19.74 25.66
N ASN A 312 -24.19 20.64 25.04
CA ASN A 312 -25.25 21.39 25.72
C ASN A 312 -26.34 20.47 26.28
N LEU A 313 -26.68 19.39 25.60
CA LEU A 313 -27.62 18.38 26.11
C LEU A 313 -27.08 17.76 27.39
N VAL A 314 -25.86 17.22 27.37
CA VAL A 314 -25.28 16.54 28.54
C VAL A 314 -25.13 17.52 29.69
N MET A 315 -24.57 18.70 29.47
CA MET A 315 -24.34 19.72 30.52
C MET A 315 -25.65 20.22 31.14
N SER A 316 -26.72 20.32 30.37
CA SER A 316 -28.03 20.74 30.90
C SER A 316 -28.74 19.65 31.71
N GLN A 317 -28.33 18.39 31.57
CA GLN A 317 -29.01 17.25 32.20
C GLN A 317 -28.15 16.50 33.22
N LYS A 318 -26.83 16.78 33.31
CA LYS A 318 -25.89 16.01 34.15
C LYS A 318 -26.24 15.97 35.63
N ASP A 319 -26.83 17.03 36.16
CA ASP A 319 -27.21 17.16 37.57
C ASP A 319 -28.75 16.99 37.81
N ALA A 320 -29.50 16.62 36.77
CA ALA A 320 -30.93 16.45 36.85
C ALA A 320 -31.27 15.07 37.46
N ASP A 321 -32.11 15.08 38.50
CA ASP A 321 -32.64 13.86 39.12
C ASP A 321 -33.86 13.36 38.33
N VAL A 322 -33.60 12.69 37.21
CA VAL A 322 -34.62 12.16 36.29
C VAL A 322 -34.70 10.67 36.42
N ALA A 323 -35.88 10.17 36.80
CA ALA A 323 -36.16 8.74 36.91
C ALA A 323 -36.15 8.07 35.52
N GLU A 324 -35.59 6.87 35.45
CA GLU A 324 -35.60 6.04 34.24
C GLU A 324 -37.08 5.70 33.85
N THR A 325 -37.49 6.04 32.62
CA THR A 325 -38.78 5.70 32.07
C THR A 325 -38.69 4.55 31.07
N LYS A 326 -39.77 3.85 30.82
CA LYS A 326 -39.84 2.80 29.78
C LYS A 326 -39.44 3.32 28.39
N GLU A 327 -39.74 4.58 28.09
CA GLU A 327 -39.38 5.23 26.83
C GLU A 327 -37.85 5.43 26.73
N LEU A 328 -37.24 5.97 27.79
CA LEU A 328 -35.77 6.18 27.85
C LEU A 328 -34.99 4.86 27.77
N VAL A 329 -35.46 3.82 28.50
CA VAL A 329 -34.90 2.46 28.40
C VAL A 329 -34.95 1.93 26.97
N LYS A 330 -36.10 2.06 26.30
CA LYS A 330 -36.25 1.61 24.92
C LYS A 330 -35.33 2.36 23.96
N ILE A 331 -35.20 3.67 24.10
CA ILE A 331 -34.33 4.51 23.28
C ILE A 331 -32.87 4.11 23.49
N ARG A 332 -32.43 3.95 24.74
CA ARG A 332 -31.09 3.53 25.09
C ARG A 332 -30.71 2.18 24.46
N HIS A 333 -31.54 1.16 24.66
CA HIS A 333 -31.30 -0.15 24.08
C HIS A 333 -31.30 -0.13 22.55
N LYS A 334 -32.18 0.68 21.95
CA LYS A 334 -32.22 0.84 20.51
C LYS A 334 -30.98 1.56 19.98
N LEU A 335 -30.49 2.58 20.69
CA LEU A 335 -29.23 3.25 20.35
C LEU A 335 -28.06 2.25 20.35
N VAL A 336 -27.91 1.47 21.42
CA VAL A 336 -26.85 0.45 21.51
C VAL A 336 -26.95 -0.52 20.35
N TYR A 337 -28.15 -1.06 20.10
CA TYR A 337 -28.35 -2.01 19.00
C TYR A 337 -28.02 -1.40 17.63
N ASP A 338 -28.58 -0.23 17.30
CA ASP A 338 -28.39 0.41 15.99
C ASP A 338 -26.90 0.77 15.74
N ILE A 339 -26.20 1.29 16.74
CA ILE A 339 -24.78 1.61 16.63
C ILE A 339 -23.94 0.35 16.45
N THR A 340 -24.20 -0.71 17.25
CA THR A 340 -23.49 -1.98 17.15
C THR A 340 -23.66 -2.58 15.74
N GLN A 341 -24.88 -2.66 15.22
CA GLN A 341 -25.14 -3.23 13.90
C GLN A 341 -24.44 -2.45 12.77
N ARG A 342 -24.41 -1.12 12.88
CA ARG A 342 -23.72 -0.27 11.89
C ARG A 342 -22.20 -0.40 11.99
N LEU A 343 -21.65 -0.60 13.18
CA LEU A 343 -20.23 -0.90 13.38
C LEU A 343 -19.85 -2.27 12.82
N GLU A 344 -20.62 -3.31 13.12
CA GLU A 344 -20.38 -4.67 12.61
C GLU A 344 -20.42 -4.73 11.08
N SER A 345 -21.31 -3.93 10.45
CA SER A 345 -21.36 -3.80 9.00
C SER A 345 -20.33 -2.80 8.42
N PHE A 346 -19.51 -2.18 9.27
CA PHE A 346 -18.53 -1.14 8.92
C PHE A 346 -19.14 0.07 8.19
N SER A 347 -20.41 0.36 8.45
CA SER A 347 -21.15 1.50 7.86
C SER A 347 -20.94 2.77 8.69
N LEU A 348 -19.71 3.27 8.77
CA LEU A 348 -19.27 4.31 9.70
C LEU A 348 -20.03 5.63 9.51
N ASN A 349 -20.33 6.02 8.28
CA ASN A 349 -21.11 7.22 7.98
C ASN A 349 -22.51 7.16 8.58
N THR A 350 -23.12 5.98 8.60
CA THR A 350 -24.46 5.80 9.20
C THR A 350 -24.40 5.73 10.73
N VAL A 351 -23.26 5.36 11.32
CA VAL A 351 -23.04 5.50 12.76
C VAL A 351 -23.14 6.97 13.16
N ILE A 352 -22.44 7.86 12.46
CA ILE A 352 -22.43 9.30 12.78
C ILE A 352 -23.82 9.91 12.60
N SER A 353 -24.51 9.63 11.48
CA SER A 353 -25.89 10.10 11.30
C SER A 353 -26.83 9.55 12.37
N GLY A 354 -26.62 8.32 12.83
CA GLY A 354 -27.35 7.72 13.94
C GLY A 354 -27.19 8.52 15.24
N PHE A 355 -25.97 8.87 15.60
CA PHE A 355 -25.73 9.75 16.75
C PHE A 355 -26.48 11.09 16.61
N MET A 356 -26.46 11.71 15.45
CA MET A 356 -27.18 12.97 15.21
C MET A 356 -28.70 12.81 15.39
N GLU A 357 -29.29 11.73 14.88
CA GLU A 357 -30.69 11.41 15.03
C GLU A 357 -31.09 11.20 16.49
N TYR A 358 -30.30 10.42 17.24
CA TYR A 358 -30.55 10.17 18.66
C TYR A 358 -30.34 11.44 19.49
N ASN A 359 -29.36 12.27 19.17
CA ASN A 359 -29.18 13.55 19.81
C ASN A 359 -30.44 14.44 19.71
N ASN A 360 -31.02 14.53 18.52
CA ASN A 360 -32.27 15.28 18.30
C ASN A 360 -33.42 14.73 19.16
N LYS A 361 -33.59 13.40 19.21
CA LYS A 361 -34.62 12.76 20.05
C LYS A 361 -34.43 13.03 21.54
N LEU A 362 -33.18 12.93 22.04
CA LEU A 362 -32.88 13.21 23.45
C LEU A 362 -33.06 14.67 23.81
N ILE A 363 -32.71 15.61 22.92
CA ILE A 363 -33.00 17.04 23.09
C ILE A 363 -34.51 17.30 23.18
N ASP A 364 -35.33 16.65 22.38
CA ASP A 364 -36.77 16.83 22.44
C ASP A 364 -37.39 16.25 23.73
N ILE A 365 -36.84 15.14 24.23
CA ILE A 365 -37.23 14.54 25.52
C ILE A 365 -36.79 15.43 26.67
N SER A 366 -35.57 15.96 26.64
CA SER A 366 -35.05 16.82 27.70
C SER A 366 -35.92 18.05 27.99
N LYS A 367 -36.56 18.60 26.94
CA LYS A 367 -37.52 19.71 27.07
C LYS A 367 -38.83 19.32 27.75
N LYS A 368 -39.18 18.05 27.76
CA LYS A 368 -40.48 17.56 28.25
C LYS A 368 -40.44 16.94 29.66
N GLY A 369 -39.32 16.37 30.05
CA GLY A 369 -39.21 15.68 31.34
C GLY A 369 -37.79 15.30 31.76
N GLY A 370 -36.79 15.68 30.95
CA GLY A 370 -35.41 15.37 31.22
C GLY A 370 -34.96 14.00 30.66
N VAL A 371 -33.67 13.77 30.68
CA VAL A 371 -33.02 12.51 30.27
C VAL A 371 -32.29 11.93 31.47
N ASP A 372 -32.52 10.67 31.78
CA ASP A 372 -31.88 9.99 32.90
C ASP A 372 -30.37 9.83 32.68
N LYS A 373 -29.62 9.82 33.80
CA LYS A 373 -28.17 9.74 33.83
C LYS A 373 -27.63 8.53 33.05
N LYS A 374 -28.25 7.36 33.22
CA LYS A 374 -27.79 6.11 32.56
C LYS A 374 -27.93 6.16 31.04
N THR A 375 -28.94 6.85 30.52
CA THR A 375 -29.10 7.06 29.08
C THR A 375 -28.03 8.01 28.55
N LEU A 376 -27.71 9.10 29.27
CA LEU A 376 -26.62 10.00 28.90
C LEU A 376 -25.26 9.32 28.95
N GLU A 377 -24.93 8.60 30.02
CA GLU A 377 -23.67 7.84 30.14
C GLU A 377 -23.50 6.84 28.99
N THR A 378 -24.57 6.10 28.67
CA THR A 378 -24.54 5.16 27.54
C THR A 378 -24.25 5.88 26.23
N TYR A 379 -24.83 7.05 26.02
CA TYR A 379 -24.61 7.83 24.81
C TYR A 379 -23.16 8.35 24.73
N VAL A 380 -22.62 8.89 25.82
CA VAL A 380 -21.21 9.35 25.91
C VAL A 380 -20.26 8.19 25.61
N LEU A 381 -20.46 7.03 26.26
CA LEU A 381 -19.61 5.85 26.07
C LEU A 381 -19.62 5.35 24.62
N LEU A 382 -20.76 5.35 23.96
CA LEU A 382 -20.86 4.97 22.55
C LEU A 382 -20.20 5.97 21.62
N LEU A 383 -20.20 7.26 21.96
CA LEU A 383 -19.58 8.32 21.17
C LEU A 383 -18.05 8.38 21.36
N ALA A 384 -17.53 7.93 22.51
CA ALA A 384 -16.11 8.04 22.88
C ALA A 384 -15.11 7.55 21.82
N PRO A 385 -15.31 6.40 21.13
CA PRO A 385 -14.38 5.97 20.08
C PRO A 385 -14.30 6.94 18.88
N PHE A 386 -15.33 7.71 18.63
CA PHE A 386 -15.46 8.63 17.50
C PHE A 386 -15.03 10.05 17.84
N ALA A 387 -15.38 10.51 19.04
CA ALA A 387 -15.12 11.86 19.54
C ALA A 387 -14.54 11.78 20.97
N PRO A 388 -13.27 11.32 21.13
CA PRO A 388 -12.71 10.98 22.42
C PRO A 388 -12.54 12.19 23.36
N HIS A 389 -12.20 13.36 22.83
CA HIS A 389 -11.91 14.52 23.68
C HIS A 389 -13.18 15.05 24.38
N ILE A 390 -14.26 15.24 23.61
CA ILE A 390 -15.51 15.71 24.21
C ILE A 390 -16.17 14.65 25.10
N ALA A 391 -15.95 13.37 24.80
CA ALA A 391 -16.51 12.29 25.61
C ALA A 391 -15.78 12.13 26.96
N GLU A 392 -14.47 12.40 26.99
CA GLU A 392 -13.68 12.36 28.23
C GLU A 392 -14.04 13.52 29.17
N GLU A 393 -14.19 14.75 28.65
CA GLU A 393 -14.65 15.93 29.43
C GLU A 393 -16.07 15.75 29.98
#